data_c24abf5b6917ca9a3e1b79755961d13e
#
_entry.id   c24abf5b6917ca9a3e1b79755961d13e
#
_cell.length_a   1.000
_cell.length_b   1.000
_cell.length_c   1.000
_cell.angle_alpha   90.00
_cell.angle_beta   90.00
_cell.angle_gamma   90.00
#
_symmetry.space_group_name_H-M   'P 1'
#
loop_
_entity.id
_entity.type
_entity.pdbx_description
1 polymer ?
#
loop_
_entity_poly.entity_id
_entity_poly.type
_entity_poly.pdbx_seq_one_letter_code
_entity_poly.pdbx_strand_id
1 'polypeptide(L)'
;MLFHSTLLSLASVALLSASTVSAAPAANHESASAGDLERRSAMAQVVTTCKNRGEFAMTFDDGPHGWGSSIAQVFTKYNSHTTFFVNGYNYDCIYDQADDLIKRYNAGHTIASHTWNHFDVTQLSDDQIHQQLDLIETALKKILGIKPKLFRPPYGAINERAAKLIESRGYTIVTWDFDSNDSDGHTTGPQSVKLYNKLANSYPKPHIALNHEVYKSTGETVVPQVVPMLLKKGYKLVTVDACLGINPYQSVGKASKRDKTWTCQGTPKPHAD
;
A
#
# COMPACT_ATOMS: atom_id res chain seq x y z
N MET A 1 75.38 51.91 -16.88
CA MET A 1 74.97 52.25 -18.25
C MET A 1 73.49 52.59 -18.27
N LEU A 2 73.28 53.81 -18.64
CA LEU A 2 71.93 54.43 -18.82
C LEU A 2 71.12 53.77 -19.90
N PHE A 3 69.76 53.83 -19.79
CA PHE A 3 68.76 54.25 -20.77
C PHE A 3 67.38 54.14 -20.14
N HIS A 4 66.82 55.23 -19.80
CA HIS A 4 65.79 56.12 -20.35
C HIS A 4 64.47 55.42 -20.70
N SER A 5 63.44 55.71 -19.86
CA SER A 5 62.15 56.38 -20.08
C SER A 5 61.43 56.14 -21.43
N THR A 6 60.17 55.77 -21.32
CA THR A 6 59.08 56.59 -21.84
C THR A 6 57.71 56.12 -21.27
N LEU A 7 57.06 57.08 -20.62
CA LEU A 7 55.61 56.99 -20.21
C LEU A 7 54.74 57.15 -21.46
N LEU A 8 53.85 56.27 -21.67
CA LEU A 8 52.64 56.46 -22.53
C LEU A 8 51.40 56.31 -21.68
N SER A 9 50.76 57.45 -21.51
CA SER A 9 49.42 57.57 -20.94
C SER A 9 48.38 57.06 -21.93
N LEU A 10 47.58 56.07 -21.55
CA LEU A 10 46.39 55.64 -22.26
C LEU A 10 45.19 55.86 -21.37
N ALA A 11 44.34 56.81 -21.81
CA ALA A 11 43.06 57.10 -21.22
C ALA A 11 42.11 55.91 -21.42
N SER A 12 41.63 55.32 -20.32
CA SER A 12 40.61 54.29 -20.36
C SER A 12 39.25 54.95 -20.35
N VAL A 13 38.51 54.79 -21.46
CA VAL A 13 37.10 55.10 -21.57
C VAL A 13 36.32 54.01 -20.86
N ALA A 14 35.65 54.33 -19.76
CA ALA A 14 34.72 53.43 -19.07
C ALA A 14 33.39 53.39 -19.84
N LEU A 15 33.12 52.29 -20.51
CA LEU A 15 31.79 51.97 -20.99
C LEU A 15 30.95 51.43 -19.83
N LEU A 16 29.98 52.20 -19.37
CA LEU A 16 28.91 51.68 -18.50
C LEU A 16 27.98 50.82 -19.35
N SER A 17 28.05 49.50 -19.18
CA SER A 17 27.03 48.57 -19.66
C SER A 17 25.90 48.51 -18.61
N ALA A 18 24.75 49.10 -18.98
CA ALA A 18 23.54 48.93 -18.21
C ALA A 18 22.99 47.49 -18.35
N SER A 19 23.16 46.72 -17.32
CA SER A 19 22.55 45.37 -17.22
C SER A 19 21.07 45.57 -16.89
N THR A 20 20.19 45.32 -17.86
CA THR A 20 18.76 45.21 -17.64
C THR A 20 18.49 43.91 -16.89
N VAL A 21 18.19 44.00 -15.59
CA VAL A 21 17.64 42.90 -14.81
C VAL A 21 16.24 42.63 -15.30
N SER A 22 16.07 41.58 -16.09
CA SER A 22 14.76 41.05 -16.44
C SER A 22 14.17 40.41 -15.19
N ALA A 23 13.16 41.02 -14.59
CA ALA A 23 12.38 40.42 -13.53
C ALA A 23 11.63 39.19 -14.10
N ALA A 24 11.90 38.00 -13.59
CA ALA A 24 11.10 36.81 -13.84
C ALA A 24 9.66 37.09 -13.36
N PRO A 25 8.62 36.63 -14.09
CA PRO A 25 7.25 36.77 -13.62
C PRO A 25 7.07 36.03 -12.32
N ALA A 26 6.54 36.70 -11.31
CA ALA A 26 6.14 36.11 -10.05
C ALA A 26 5.16 34.97 -10.35
N ALA A 27 5.47 33.78 -9.88
CA ALA A 27 4.55 32.65 -9.92
C ALA A 27 3.28 33.08 -9.15
N ASN A 28 2.18 33.21 -9.88
CA ASN A 28 0.87 33.40 -9.30
C ASN A 28 0.56 32.16 -8.48
N HIS A 29 0.69 32.23 -7.16
CA HIS A 29 0.02 31.33 -6.26
C HIS A 29 -1.48 31.62 -6.38
N GLU A 30 -2.16 30.97 -7.32
CA GLU A 30 -3.60 30.88 -7.27
C GLU A 30 -3.98 30.26 -5.94
N SER A 31 -4.56 31.04 -5.05
CA SER A 31 -5.18 30.51 -3.84
C SER A 31 -6.34 29.63 -4.28
N ALA A 32 -6.27 28.35 -3.97
CA ALA A 32 -7.34 27.40 -4.26
C ALA A 32 -8.67 27.99 -3.75
N SER A 33 -9.69 28.01 -4.61
CA SER A 33 -11.00 28.53 -4.24
C SER A 33 -11.61 27.68 -3.11
N ALA A 34 -12.53 28.26 -2.32
CA ALA A 34 -13.25 27.50 -1.28
C ALA A 34 -13.92 26.24 -1.87
N GLY A 35 -14.41 26.30 -3.12
CA GLY A 35 -14.94 25.17 -3.85
C GLY A 35 -13.92 24.09 -4.17
N ASP A 36 -12.63 24.43 -4.40
CA ASP A 36 -11.55 23.46 -4.60
C ASP A 36 -11.13 22.82 -3.28
N LEU A 37 -11.20 23.55 -2.18
CA LEU A 37 -10.98 23.01 -0.83
C LEU A 37 -12.13 22.08 -0.40
N GLU A 38 -13.38 22.46 -0.68
CA GLU A 38 -14.54 21.59 -0.44
C GLU A 38 -14.50 20.33 -1.34
N ARG A 39 -14.10 20.47 -2.62
CA ARG A 39 -13.92 19.34 -3.53
C ARG A 39 -12.79 18.41 -3.08
N ARG A 40 -11.67 18.95 -2.55
CA ARG A 40 -10.58 18.15 -1.96
C ARG A 40 -10.99 17.45 -0.67
N SER A 41 -11.85 18.06 0.15
CA SER A 41 -12.40 17.43 1.35
C SER A 41 -13.48 16.38 1.04
N ALA A 42 -14.11 16.45 -0.14
CA ALA A 42 -15.10 15.50 -0.63
C ALA A 42 -14.49 14.31 -1.41
N MET A 43 -13.20 14.35 -1.75
CA MET A 43 -12.50 13.20 -2.31
C MET A 43 -12.18 12.19 -1.22
N ALA A 44 -12.54 10.93 -1.47
CA ALA A 44 -12.16 9.79 -0.63
C ALA A 44 -10.67 9.85 -0.25
N GLN A 45 -10.38 9.74 1.04
CA GLN A 45 -9.01 9.80 1.53
C GLN A 45 -8.33 8.45 1.35
N VAL A 46 -7.59 8.27 0.25
CA VAL A 46 -6.75 7.10 0.04
C VAL A 46 -5.48 7.21 0.89
N VAL A 47 -5.29 6.25 1.79
CA VAL A 47 -4.10 6.19 2.65
C VAL A 47 -2.97 5.47 1.89
N THR A 48 -1.79 6.07 1.87
CA THR A 48 -0.61 5.52 1.16
C THR A 48 0.57 5.21 2.07
N THR A 49 0.62 5.74 3.28
CA THR A 49 1.75 5.58 4.20
C THR A 49 1.31 5.56 5.66
N CYS A 50 2.13 5.04 6.55
CA CYS A 50 1.92 5.08 8.00
C CYS A 50 2.00 6.51 8.54
N LYS A 51 1.33 6.74 9.69
CA LYS A 51 1.30 8.07 10.33
C LYS A 51 2.59 8.40 11.09
N ASN A 52 3.13 7.42 11.79
CA ASN A 52 4.21 7.67 12.75
C ASN A 52 5.58 7.34 12.16
N ARG A 53 6.56 8.20 12.42
CA ARG A 53 7.95 7.96 12.03
C ARG A 53 8.49 6.68 12.64
N GLY A 54 9.24 5.92 11.86
CA GLY A 54 9.83 4.66 12.28
C GLY A 54 8.89 3.45 12.19
N GLU A 55 7.63 3.63 11.78
CA GLU A 55 6.71 2.53 11.52
C GLU A 55 6.78 2.09 10.06
N PHE A 56 6.66 0.79 9.85
CA PHE A 56 6.66 0.15 8.54
C PHE A 56 5.59 -0.94 8.48
N ALA A 57 4.58 -0.76 7.63
CA ALA A 57 3.58 -1.78 7.35
C ALA A 57 3.97 -2.51 6.06
N MET A 58 4.59 -3.68 6.18
CA MET A 58 4.80 -4.59 5.06
C MET A 58 3.51 -5.36 4.84
N THR A 59 2.89 -5.30 3.66
CA THR A 59 1.56 -5.87 3.40
C THR A 59 1.59 -6.85 2.24
N PHE A 60 0.58 -7.74 2.19
CA PHE A 60 0.51 -8.83 1.22
C PHE A 60 -0.89 -8.94 0.65
N ASP A 61 -0.99 -8.94 -0.68
CA ASP A 61 -2.23 -9.00 -1.43
C ASP A 61 -2.45 -10.38 -2.06
N ASP A 62 -3.64 -10.60 -2.65
CA ASP A 62 -4.06 -11.71 -3.50
C ASP A 62 -4.31 -13.05 -2.81
N GLY A 63 -3.97 -13.18 -1.56
CA GLY A 63 -4.26 -14.40 -0.80
C GLY A 63 -5.76 -14.60 -0.51
N PRO A 64 -6.09 -15.64 0.27
CA PRO A 64 -5.15 -16.59 0.88
C PRO A 64 -4.62 -17.62 -0.10
N HIS A 65 -3.30 -17.88 -0.04
CA HIS A 65 -2.63 -18.87 -0.88
C HIS A 65 -1.41 -19.48 -0.17
N GLY A 66 -0.77 -20.48 -0.79
CA GLY A 66 0.22 -21.38 -0.18
C GLY A 66 1.38 -20.76 0.61
N TRP A 67 1.79 -19.53 0.34
CA TRP A 67 2.93 -18.89 1.03
C TRP A 67 2.53 -18.03 2.24
N GLY A 68 1.25 -17.69 2.39
CA GLY A 68 0.81 -16.78 3.44
C GLY A 68 1.14 -17.22 4.86
N SER A 69 0.99 -18.53 5.16
CA SER A 69 1.37 -19.08 6.47
C SER A 69 2.87 -18.94 6.75
N SER A 70 3.73 -19.22 5.79
CA SER A 70 5.18 -19.09 5.97
C SER A 70 5.60 -17.62 6.16
N ILE A 71 4.98 -16.71 5.43
CA ILE A 71 5.13 -15.26 5.60
C ILE A 71 4.74 -14.87 7.03
N ALA A 72 3.54 -15.23 7.49
CA ALA A 72 3.05 -14.94 8.83
C ALA A 72 4.01 -15.46 9.92
N GLN A 73 4.55 -16.67 9.76
CA GLN A 73 5.50 -17.26 10.70
C GLN A 73 6.80 -16.47 10.82
N VAL A 74 7.30 -15.87 9.72
CA VAL A 74 8.49 -15.01 9.80
C VAL A 74 8.21 -13.78 10.67
N PHE A 75 7.09 -13.09 10.50
CA PHE A 75 6.73 -11.96 11.35
C PHE A 75 6.58 -12.38 12.82
N THR A 76 5.86 -13.46 13.09
CA THR A 76 5.67 -14.00 14.43
C THR A 76 6.99 -14.33 15.11
N LYS A 77 7.95 -14.93 14.38
CA LYS A 77 9.30 -15.23 14.89
C LYS A 77 10.03 -13.98 15.41
N TYR A 78 9.76 -12.83 14.83
CA TYR A 78 10.36 -11.56 15.23
C TYR A 78 9.42 -10.69 16.09
N ASN A 79 8.39 -11.29 16.70
CA ASN A 79 7.37 -10.59 17.52
C ASN A 79 6.79 -9.37 16.79
N SER A 80 6.51 -9.54 15.51
CA SER A 80 5.98 -8.51 14.61
C SER A 80 4.72 -9.01 13.91
N HIS A 81 3.94 -8.08 13.36
CA HIS A 81 2.68 -8.40 12.70
C HIS A 81 2.61 -7.73 11.32
N THR A 82 1.73 -8.23 10.48
CA THR A 82 1.51 -7.73 9.12
C THR A 82 0.02 -7.72 8.77
N THR A 83 -0.33 -7.13 7.63
CA THR A 83 -1.69 -7.10 7.10
C THR A 83 -1.74 -7.86 5.78
N PHE A 84 -2.73 -8.74 5.66
CA PHE A 84 -3.07 -9.48 4.45
C PHE A 84 -4.36 -8.92 3.87
N PHE A 85 -4.33 -8.39 2.65
CA PHE A 85 -5.50 -8.00 1.87
C PHE A 85 -5.92 -9.18 1.02
N VAL A 86 -6.96 -9.88 1.45
CA VAL A 86 -7.35 -11.16 0.88
C VAL A 86 -8.54 -11.06 -0.07
N ASN A 87 -8.53 -11.91 -1.09
CA ASN A 87 -9.65 -12.14 -1.98
C ASN A 87 -10.52 -13.30 -1.47
N GLY A 88 -11.76 -13.34 -1.94
CA GLY A 88 -12.65 -14.49 -1.70
C GLY A 88 -12.41 -15.66 -2.65
N TYR A 89 -12.20 -15.35 -3.94
CA TYR A 89 -11.92 -16.34 -4.97
C TYR A 89 -11.06 -15.72 -6.08
N ASN A 90 -9.74 -15.80 -5.91
CA ASN A 90 -8.73 -15.36 -6.88
C ASN A 90 -7.84 -16.55 -7.25
N TYR A 91 -6.72 -16.76 -6.58
CA TYR A 91 -5.88 -17.96 -6.77
C TYR A 91 -6.55 -19.22 -6.20
N ASP A 92 -7.04 -19.12 -4.96
CA ASP A 92 -7.75 -20.19 -4.27
C ASP A 92 -9.14 -19.71 -3.80
N CYS A 93 -10.01 -20.66 -3.48
CA CYS A 93 -11.24 -20.35 -2.75
C CYS A 93 -10.92 -20.09 -1.27
N ILE A 94 -11.30 -18.93 -0.75
CA ILE A 94 -11.04 -18.53 0.65
C ILE A 94 -11.52 -19.56 1.68
N TYR A 95 -12.58 -20.29 1.38
CA TYR A 95 -13.12 -21.34 2.28
C TYR A 95 -12.20 -22.56 2.35
N ASP A 96 -11.43 -22.85 1.30
CA ASP A 96 -10.48 -23.95 1.30
C ASP A 96 -9.22 -23.60 2.11
N GLN A 97 -8.92 -22.33 2.23
CA GLN A 97 -7.82 -21.76 3.02
C GLN A 97 -8.25 -21.27 4.41
N ALA A 98 -9.47 -21.59 4.87
CA ALA A 98 -10.03 -21.05 6.11
C ALA A 98 -9.18 -21.34 7.35
N ASP A 99 -8.64 -22.55 7.47
CA ASP A 99 -7.81 -22.95 8.62
C ASP A 99 -6.51 -22.16 8.68
N ASP A 100 -5.96 -21.80 7.52
CA ASP A 100 -4.78 -20.96 7.40
C ASP A 100 -5.07 -19.51 7.82
N LEU A 101 -6.17 -18.94 7.34
CA LEU A 101 -6.62 -17.61 7.76
C LEU A 101 -6.88 -17.52 9.26
N ILE A 102 -7.50 -18.55 9.86
CA ILE A 102 -7.74 -18.61 11.31
C ILE A 102 -6.39 -18.57 12.07
N LYS A 103 -5.39 -19.32 11.62
CA LYS A 103 -4.06 -19.30 12.25
C LYS A 103 -3.40 -17.93 12.18
N ARG A 104 -3.44 -17.27 11.02
CA ARG A 104 -2.87 -15.91 10.84
C ARG A 104 -3.59 -14.89 11.71
N TYR A 105 -4.92 -14.91 11.74
CA TYR A 105 -5.74 -14.03 12.57
C TYR A 105 -5.43 -14.22 14.06
N ASN A 106 -5.39 -15.46 14.53
CA ASN A 106 -5.08 -15.80 15.93
C ASN A 106 -3.62 -15.46 16.32
N ALA A 107 -2.72 -15.40 15.34
CA ALA A 107 -1.35 -14.93 15.54
C ALA A 107 -1.22 -13.39 15.57
N GLY A 108 -2.34 -12.65 15.47
CA GLY A 108 -2.36 -11.19 15.58
C GLY A 108 -2.12 -10.44 14.28
N HIS A 109 -2.09 -11.14 13.14
CA HIS A 109 -2.05 -10.48 11.83
C HIS A 109 -3.42 -9.92 11.46
N THR A 110 -3.46 -8.80 10.76
CA THR A 110 -4.71 -8.21 10.28
C THR A 110 -5.13 -8.84 8.96
N ILE A 111 -6.39 -9.23 8.87
CA ILE A 111 -7.02 -9.72 7.63
C ILE A 111 -7.94 -8.63 7.11
N ALA A 112 -7.68 -8.16 5.90
CA ALA A 112 -8.34 -7.04 5.25
C ALA A 112 -8.96 -7.46 3.89
N SER A 113 -9.75 -6.59 3.27
CA SER A 113 -10.48 -6.89 2.04
C SER A 113 -9.70 -6.47 0.79
N HIS A 114 -9.64 -7.38 -0.20
CA HIS A 114 -9.12 -7.11 -1.55
C HIS A 114 -10.14 -7.47 -2.65
N THR A 115 -11.45 -7.32 -2.37
CA THR A 115 -12.58 -7.76 -3.19
C THR A 115 -12.80 -9.27 -3.18
N TRP A 116 -13.84 -9.75 -3.88
CA TRP A 116 -14.09 -11.18 -4.01
C TRP A 116 -13.14 -11.86 -5.00
N ASN A 117 -13.06 -11.35 -6.23
CA ASN A 117 -12.34 -12.02 -7.32
C ASN A 117 -11.37 -11.11 -8.10
N HIS A 118 -10.82 -10.11 -7.43
CA HIS A 118 -9.75 -9.23 -7.94
C HIS A 118 -10.13 -8.38 -9.18
N PHE A 119 -11.42 -8.06 -9.39
CA PHE A 119 -11.82 -7.14 -10.45
C PHE A 119 -11.45 -5.69 -10.15
N ASP A 120 -11.06 -4.95 -11.20
CA ASP A 120 -10.86 -3.50 -11.14
C ASP A 120 -12.20 -2.80 -10.81
N VAL A 121 -12.30 -2.26 -9.59
CA VAL A 121 -13.52 -1.62 -9.08
C VAL A 121 -13.93 -0.38 -9.87
N THR A 122 -13.03 0.22 -10.65
CA THR A 122 -13.33 1.38 -11.51
C THR A 122 -14.17 1.01 -12.71
N GLN A 123 -14.14 -0.27 -13.11
CA GLN A 123 -14.86 -0.83 -14.27
C GLN A 123 -16.20 -1.47 -13.88
N LEU A 124 -16.46 -1.66 -12.59
CA LEU A 124 -17.68 -2.30 -12.09
C LEU A 124 -18.80 -1.27 -11.90
N SER A 125 -20.06 -1.71 -12.05
CA SER A 125 -21.23 -0.95 -11.59
C SER A 125 -21.29 -0.92 -10.06
N ASP A 126 -22.11 -0.03 -9.48
CA ASP A 126 -22.29 0.05 -8.04
C ASP A 126 -22.77 -1.28 -7.43
N ASP A 127 -23.75 -1.94 -8.10
CA ASP A 127 -24.26 -3.24 -7.66
C ASP A 127 -23.19 -4.32 -7.71
N GLN A 128 -22.32 -4.30 -8.71
CA GLN A 128 -21.20 -5.23 -8.79
C GLN A 128 -20.15 -4.98 -7.69
N ILE A 129 -19.84 -3.71 -7.37
CA ILE A 129 -18.97 -3.39 -6.23
C ILE A 129 -19.61 -3.88 -4.92
N HIS A 130 -20.91 -3.65 -4.72
CA HIS A 130 -21.62 -4.19 -3.55
C HIS A 130 -21.51 -5.71 -3.48
N GLN A 131 -21.72 -6.42 -4.59
CA GLN A 131 -21.58 -7.88 -4.65
C GLN A 131 -20.18 -8.35 -4.25
N GLN A 132 -19.11 -7.69 -4.76
CA GLN A 132 -17.73 -8.00 -4.41
C GLN A 132 -17.50 -7.89 -2.90
N LEU A 133 -17.99 -6.80 -2.29
CA LEU A 133 -17.84 -6.55 -0.86
C LEU A 133 -18.70 -7.49 -0.01
N ASP A 134 -19.94 -7.76 -0.40
CA ASP A 134 -20.85 -8.63 0.35
C ASP A 134 -20.35 -10.08 0.42
N LEU A 135 -19.79 -10.57 -0.68
CA LEU A 135 -19.24 -11.93 -0.74
C LEU A 135 -18.03 -12.09 0.18
N ILE A 136 -17.05 -11.17 0.11
CA ILE A 136 -15.86 -11.26 0.97
C ILE A 136 -16.21 -11.01 2.45
N GLU A 137 -17.11 -10.06 2.75
CA GLU A 137 -17.59 -9.81 4.11
C GLU A 137 -18.29 -11.05 4.69
N THR A 138 -19.13 -11.73 3.87
CA THR A 138 -19.80 -12.97 4.26
C THR A 138 -18.80 -14.07 4.57
N ALA A 139 -17.77 -14.24 3.74
CA ALA A 139 -16.73 -15.24 3.96
C ALA A 139 -15.93 -14.96 5.23
N LEU A 140 -15.46 -13.74 5.41
CA LEU A 140 -14.69 -13.36 6.61
C LEU A 140 -15.53 -13.43 7.90
N LYS A 141 -16.81 -13.08 7.82
CA LYS A 141 -17.73 -13.26 8.95
C LYS A 141 -17.91 -14.73 9.32
N LYS A 142 -18.05 -15.63 8.32
CA LYS A 142 -18.15 -17.06 8.57
C LYS A 142 -16.87 -17.63 9.17
N ILE A 143 -15.71 -17.32 8.58
CA ILE A 143 -14.42 -17.91 8.93
C ILE A 143 -13.87 -17.35 10.24
N LEU A 144 -13.91 -16.02 10.41
CA LEU A 144 -13.23 -15.30 11.50
C LEU A 144 -14.20 -14.56 12.44
N GLY A 145 -15.47 -14.41 12.07
CA GLY A 145 -16.42 -13.58 12.82
C GLY A 145 -16.21 -12.07 12.63
N ILE A 146 -15.47 -11.63 11.61
CA ILE A 146 -15.12 -10.23 11.42
C ILE A 146 -15.78 -9.61 10.20
N LYS A 147 -15.98 -8.28 10.25
CA LYS A 147 -16.18 -7.42 9.08
C LYS A 147 -14.96 -6.50 8.98
N PRO A 148 -14.16 -6.57 7.90
CA PRO A 148 -12.95 -5.77 7.77
C PRO A 148 -13.29 -4.27 7.64
N LYS A 149 -12.37 -3.42 8.12
CA LYS A 149 -12.44 -1.97 7.95
C LYS A 149 -11.44 -1.47 6.91
N LEU A 150 -10.39 -2.23 6.62
CA LEU A 150 -9.39 -1.90 5.62
C LEU A 150 -9.77 -2.55 4.29
N PHE A 151 -9.63 -1.78 3.23
CA PHE A 151 -9.86 -2.20 1.85
C PHE A 151 -8.70 -1.73 0.97
N ARG A 152 -8.18 -2.62 0.14
CA ARG A 152 -7.25 -2.24 -0.91
C ARG A 152 -7.88 -2.54 -2.26
N PRO A 153 -7.95 -1.55 -3.18
CA PRO A 153 -8.48 -1.81 -4.52
C PRO A 153 -7.51 -2.66 -5.33
N PRO A 154 -7.98 -3.66 -6.07
CA PRO A 154 -7.18 -4.37 -7.06
C PRO A 154 -6.43 -3.41 -8.00
N TYR A 155 -5.19 -3.74 -8.34
CA TYR A 155 -4.29 -2.91 -9.17
C TYR A 155 -3.98 -1.51 -8.59
N GLY A 156 -4.41 -1.21 -7.35
CA GLY A 156 -4.42 0.15 -6.82
C GLY A 156 -5.42 1.08 -7.52
N ALA A 157 -6.25 0.55 -8.43
CA ALA A 157 -7.17 1.32 -9.26
C ALA A 157 -8.39 1.77 -8.47
N ILE A 158 -8.58 3.08 -8.38
CA ILE A 158 -9.71 3.69 -7.68
C ILE A 158 -10.12 5.00 -8.35
N ASN A 159 -11.42 5.23 -8.50
CA ASN A 159 -11.99 6.50 -8.93
C ASN A 159 -12.93 7.07 -7.84
N GLU A 160 -13.34 8.32 -7.98
CA GLU A 160 -14.15 9.02 -6.99
C GLU A 160 -15.46 8.29 -6.68
N ARG A 161 -16.16 7.76 -7.71
CA ARG A 161 -17.42 7.02 -7.55
C ARG A 161 -17.24 5.77 -6.69
N ALA A 162 -16.29 4.90 -7.09
CA ALA A 162 -16.01 3.66 -6.37
C ALA A 162 -15.51 3.94 -4.95
N ALA A 163 -14.66 4.95 -4.78
CA ALA A 163 -14.16 5.35 -3.48
C ALA A 163 -15.28 5.79 -2.52
N LYS A 164 -16.15 6.68 -2.95
CA LYS A 164 -17.32 7.14 -2.14
C LYS A 164 -18.22 5.97 -1.75
N LEU A 165 -18.47 5.04 -2.68
CA LEU A 165 -19.30 3.87 -2.41
C LEU A 165 -18.63 2.96 -1.36
N ILE A 166 -17.34 2.65 -1.52
CA ILE A 166 -16.58 1.80 -0.59
C ILE A 166 -16.49 2.45 0.80
N GLU A 167 -16.22 3.76 0.87
CA GLU A 167 -16.22 4.50 2.13
C GLU A 167 -17.60 4.53 2.81
N SER A 168 -18.70 4.68 2.04
CA SER A 168 -20.06 4.62 2.58
C SER A 168 -20.39 3.28 3.25
N ARG A 169 -19.67 2.21 2.87
CA ARG A 169 -19.72 0.88 3.49
C ARG A 169 -18.86 0.76 4.77
N GLY A 170 -18.21 1.87 5.21
CA GLY A 170 -17.39 1.94 6.41
C GLY A 170 -15.93 1.50 6.23
N TYR A 171 -15.47 1.40 4.99
CA TYR A 171 -14.07 1.06 4.70
C TYR A 171 -13.14 2.26 4.72
N THR A 172 -11.90 2.03 5.11
CA THR A 172 -10.74 2.90 4.88
C THR A 172 -9.97 2.34 3.70
N ILE A 173 -9.79 3.15 2.65
CA ILE A 173 -9.08 2.74 1.43
C ILE A 173 -7.58 2.93 1.63
N VAL A 174 -6.81 1.87 1.37
CA VAL A 174 -5.36 1.83 1.59
C VAL A 174 -4.67 1.35 0.32
N THR A 175 -3.70 2.11 -0.15
CA THR A 175 -2.75 1.69 -1.18
C THR A 175 -1.35 1.57 -0.57
N TRP A 176 -0.30 2.03 -1.23
CA TRP A 176 1.09 1.93 -0.78
C TRP A 176 1.90 3.15 -1.25
N ASP A 177 3.03 3.37 -0.64
CA ASP A 177 4.06 4.32 -1.08
C ASP A 177 5.35 3.62 -1.54
N PHE A 178 5.40 2.30 -1.44
CA PHE A 178 6.50 1.48 -1.92
C PHE A 178 6.00 0.16 -2.49
N ASP A 179 6.47 -0.17 -3.69
CA ASP A 179 6.21 -1.44 -4.38
C ASP A 179 7.49 -2.28 -4.39
N SER A 180 7.38 -3.54 -3.96
CA SER A 180 8.48 -4.50 -4.01
C SER A 180 8.78 -5.01 -5.42
N ASN A 181 7.88 -4.74 -6.38
CA ASN A 181 7.87 -5.23 -7.74
C ASN A 181 7.87 -6.76 -7.84
N ASP A 182 7.39 -7.47 -6.82
CA ASP A 182 7.38 -8.94 -6.80
C ASP A 182 6.39 -9.54 -7.80
N SER A 183 5.47 -8.74 -8.34
CA SER A 183 4.43 -9.13 -9.31
C SER A 183 4.66 -8.64 -10.75
N ASP A 184 5.74 -7.91 -11.04
CA ASP A 184 5.98 -7.31 -12.36
C ASP A 184 6.44 -8.32 -13.43
N GLY A 185 6.62 -9.60 -13.08
CA GLY A 185 7.07 -10.66 -13.96
C GLY A 185 8.56 -10.62 -14.34
N HIS A 186 9.29 -9.60 -13.90
CA HIS A 186 10.70 -9.36 -14.25
C HIS A 186 11.60 -9.26 -13.03
N THR A 187 11.08 -8.76 -11.90
CA THR A 187 11.86 -8.58 -10.67
C THR A 187 11.99 -9.90 -9.91
N THR A 188 13.21 -10.33 -9.70
CA THR A 188 13.51 -11.52 -8.89
C THR A 188 13.48 -11.19 -7.39
N GLY A 189 13.30 -12.21 -6.54
CA GLY A 189 13.33 -12.01 -5.09
C GLY A 189 14.57 -11.25 -4.58
N PRO A 190 15.81 -11.57 -5.01
CA PRO A 190 16.99 -10.79 -4.66
C PRO A 190 16.97 -9.32 -5.14
N GLN A 191 16.30 -9.03 -6.26
CA GLN A 191 16.13 -7.64 -6.72
C GLN A 191 15.14 -6.88 -5.84
N SER A 192 14.00 -7.49 -5.46
CA SER A 192 13.08 -6.92 -4.46
C SER A 192 13.80 -6.63 -3.13
N VAL A 193 14.64 -7.55 -2.65
CA VAL A 193 15.46 -7.32 -1.45
C VAL A 193 16.38 -6.10 -1.61
N LYS A 194 16.97 -5.87 -2.78
CA LYS A 194 17.78 -4.67 -3.05
C LYS A 194 16.94 -3.39 -3.01
N LEU A 195 15.69 -3.41 -3.53
CA LEU A 195 14.76 -2.28 -3.45
C LEU A 195 14.46 -1.94 -1.99
N TYR A 196 14.14 -2.92 -1.16
CA TYR A 196 13.94 -2.75 0.27
C TYR A 196 15.18 -2.21 1.00
N ASN A 197 16.37 -2.71 0.68
CA ASN A 197 17.63 -2.19 1.27
C ASN A 197 17.85 -0.70 0.93
N LYS A 198 17.50 -0.28 -0.29
CA LYS A 198 17.56 1.12 -0.71
C LYS A 198 16.54 1.96 0.06
N LEU A 199 15.28 1.48 0.15
CA LEU A 199 14.21 2.15 0.88
C LEU A 199 14.54 2.31 2.36
N ALA A 200 15.13 1.29 2.99
CA ALA A 200 15.47 1.30 4.41
C ALA A 200 16.46 2.40 4.81
N ASN A 201 17.17 3.02 3.85
CA ASN A 201 18.01 4.20 4.11
C ASN A 201 17.17 5.48 4.32
N SER A 202 15.89 5.46 4.07
CA SER A 202 14.95 6.57 4.37
C SER A 202 14.52 6.60 5.85
N TYR A 203 14.92 5.60 6.67
CA TYR A 203 14.60 5.59 8.10
C TYR A 203 14.86 6.96 8.75
N PRO A 204 13.96 7.48 9.55
CA PRO A 204 12.71 6.93 10.07
C PRO A 204 11.44 7.32 9.27
N LYS A 205 11.53 7.58 7.96
CA LYS A 205 10.33 7.84 7.13
C LYS A 205 9.40 6.62 7.19
N PRO A 206 8.09 6.82 7.48
CA PRO A 206 7.14 5.71 7.56
C PRO A 206 6.74 5.21 6.17
N HIS A 207 6.34 3.94 6.06
CA HIS A 207 5.99 3.32 4.79
C HIS A 207 4.84 2.32 4.92
N ILE A 208 4.08 2.15 3.84
CA ILE A 208 3.22 0.99 3.57
C ILE A 208 3.75 0.35 2.28
N ALA A 209 4.16 -0.91 2.35
CA ALA A 209 4.76 -1.63 1.24
C ALA A 209 3.82 -2.67 0.65
N LEU A 210 3.74 -2.71 -0.70
CA LEU A 210 3.05 -3.74 -1.47
C LEU A 210 3.95 -4.95 -1.70
N ASN A 211 3.40 -6.11 -1.46
CA ASN A 211 3.88 -7.42 -1.87
C ASN A 211 2.66 -8.33 -2.11
N HIS A 212 2.89 -9.51 -2.67
CA HIS A 212 1.86 -10.52 -2.92
C HIS A 212 2.25 -11.85 -2.26
N GLU A 213 1.31 -12.46 -1.52
CA GLU A 213 1.58 -13.73 -0.83
C GLU A 213 1.56 -14.95 -1.76
N VAL A 214 1.14 -14.75 -2.99
CA VAL A 214 1.01 -15.82 -3.99
C VAL A 214 2.34 -16.20 -4.64
N TYR A 215 3.36 -15.36 -4.51
CA TYR A 215 4.66 -15.62 -5.13
C TYR A 215 5.64 -16.32 -4.18
N LYS A 216 6.22 -17.42 -4.68
CA LYS A 216 7.28 -18.17 -3.98
C LYS A 216 8.46 -17.28 -3.59
N SER A 217 8.89 -16.41 -4.50
CA SER A 217 10.02 -15.48 -4.27
C SER A 217 9.77 -14.57 -3.06
N THR A 218 8.54 -14.10 -2.88
CA THR A 218 8.14 -13.28 -1.74
C THR A 218 8.22 -14.05 -0.43
N GLY A 219 7.63 -15.26 -0.39
CA GLY A 219 7.62 -16.10 0.81
C GLY A 219 8.99 -16.65 1.20
N GLU A 220 9.80 -17.12 0.23
CA GLU A 220 11.07 -17.80 0.50
C GLU A 220 12.30 -16.89 0.49
N THR A 221 12.25 -15.75 -0.22
CA THR A 221 13.43 -14.89 -0.39
C THR A 221 13.24 -13.51 0.22
N VAL A 222 12.16 -12.79 -0.18
CA VAL A 222 11.99 -11.38 0.21
C VAL A 222 11.72 -11.29 1.71
N VAL A 223 10.67 -11.90 2.20
CA VAL A 223 10.24 -11.77 3.60
C VAL A 223 11.30 -12.25 4.59
N PRO A 224 11.94 -13.44 4.44
CA PRO A 224 12.96 -13.89 5.37
C PRO A 224 14.19 -12.99 5.48
N GLN A 225 14.53 -12.24 4.43
CA GLN A 225 15.68 -11.34 4.41
C GLN A 225 15.30 -9.92 4.83
N VAL A 226 14.13 -9.43 4.39
CA VAL A 226 13.71 -8.03 4.59
C VAL A 226 13.25 -7.78 6.02
N VAL A 227 12.47 -8.69 6.62
CA VAL A 227 11.94 -8.52 7.99
C VAL A 227 13.06 -8.25 9.00
N PRO A 228 14.08 -9.12 9.17
CA PRO A 228 15.18 -8.84 10.11
C PRO A 228 16.01 -7.62 9.71
N MET A 229 16.14 -7.31 8.42
CA MET A 229 16.88 -6.14 7.94
C MET A 229 16.18 -4.84 8.35
N LEU A 230 14.87 -4.71 8.18
CA LEU A 230 14.10 -3.53 8.57
C LEU A 230 14.14 -3.32 10.09
N LEU A 231 13.99 -4.39 10.87
CA LEU A 231 14.11 -4.33 12.33
C LEU A 231 15.51 -3.86 12.76
N LYS A 232 16.57 -4.38 12.13
CA LYS A 232 17.97 -3.93 12.38
C LYS A 232 18.18 -2.46 12.04
N LYS A 233 17.45 -1.93 11.06
CA LYS A 233 17.48 -0.49 10.70
C LYS A 233 16.76 0.39 11.71
N GLY A 234 15.97 -0.19 12.63
CA GLY A 234 15.21 0.51 13.65
C GLY A 234 13.72 0.65 13.38
N TYR A 235 13.21 0.14 12.25
CA TYR A 235 11.78 0.15 11.98
C TYR A 235 11.01 -0.75 12.95
N LYS A 236 9.80 -0.29 13.33
CA LYS A 236 8.78 -1.12 13.96
C LYS A 236 7.89 -1.69 12.85
N LEU A 237 7.86 -3.01 12.72
CA LEU A 237 6.96 -3.67 11.78
C LEU A 237 5.58 -3.81 12.43
N VAL A 238 4.58 -3.18 11.82
CA VAL A 238 3.23 -3.03 12.35
C VAL A 238 2.18 -3.40 11.31
N THR A 239 0.97 -3.71 11.75
CA THR A 239 -0.20 -3.81 10.87
C THR A 239 -0.63 -2.44 10.38
N VAL A 240 -1.37 -2.38 9.26
CA VAL A 240 -1.86 -1.10 8.71
C VAL A 240 -2.78 -0.38 9.69
N ASP A 241 -3.66 -1.10 10.36
CA ASP A 241 -4.55 -0.50 11.37
C ASP A 241 -3.78 0.12 12.54
N ALA A 242 -2.76 -0.56 13.06
CA ALA A 242 -1.88 -0.03 14.10
C ALA A 242 -1.13 1.22 13.62
N CYS A 243 -0.57 1.15 12.41
CA CYS A 243 0.14 2.26 11.78
C CYS A 243 -0.77 3.49 11.52
N LEU A 244 -2.06 3.28 11.36
CA LEU A 244 -3.05 4.36 11.19
C LEU A 244 -3.72 4.78 12.52
N GLY A 245 -3.58 3.99 13.59
CA GLY A 245 -4.23 4.23 14.87
C GLY A 245 -5.75 4.06 14.80
N ILE A 246 -6.23 3.05 14.07
CA ILE A 246 -7.66 2.75 13.90
C ILE A 246 -7.95 1.29 14.24
N ASN A 247 -9.23 0.94 14.47
CA ASN A 247 -9.62 -0.45 14.59
C ASN A 247 -9.52 -1.17 13.23
N PRO A 248 -9.00 -2.41 13.16
CA PRO A 248 -8.89 -3.17 11.92
C PRO A 248 -10.23 -3.64 11.38
N TYR A 249 -11.26 -3.72 12.24
CA TYR A 249 -12.56 -4.30 11.93
C TYR A 249 -13.70 -3.34 12.26
N GLN A 250 -14.74 -3.34 11.42
CA GLN A 250 -15.99 -2.62 11.67
C GLN A 250 -16.80 -3.35 12.74
N SER A 251 -16.72 -4.69 12.77
CA SER A 251 -17.31 -5.53 13.81
C SER A 251 -16.50 -6.81 14.03
N VAL A 252 -16.53 -7.29 15.26
CA VAL A 252 -15.98 -8.59 15.68
C VAL A 252 -17.08 -9.34 16.42
N GLY A 253 -17.31 -10.57 16.02
CA GLY A 253 -18.33 -11.45 16.60
C GLY A 253 -17.84 -12.89 16.62
N LYS A 254 -18.77 -13.84 16.67
CA LYS A 254 -18.43 -15.26 16.69
C LYS A 254 -18.36 -15.81 15.27
N ALA A 255 -17.27 -16.53 14.96
CA ALA A 255 -17.15 -17.31 13.73
C ALA A 255 -18.24 -18.42 13.65
N SER A 256 -18.65 -18.76 12.45
CA SER A 256 -19.60 -19.84 12.21
C SER A 256 -18.93 -21.21 12.29
N LYS A 257 -19.70 -22.25 12.59
CA LYS A 257 -19.26 -23.60 12.31
C LYS A 257 -19.23 -23.84 10.79
N ARG A 258 -18.19 -24.55 10.31
CA ARG A 258 -18.09 -24.91 8.90
C ARG A 258 -19.26 -25.78 8.49
N ASP A 259 -19.90 -25.46 7.37
CA ASP A 259 -21.02 -26.19 6.77
C ASP A 259 -20.92 -26.20 5.23
N LYS A 260 -21.92 -26.77 4.55
CA LYS A 260 -21.99 -26.86 3.07
C LYS A 260 -22.01 -25.52 2.33
N THR A 261 -22.23 -24.42 3.03
CA THR A 261 -22.27 -23.07 2.43
C THR A 261 -20.88 -22.41 2.40
N TRP A 262 -19.84 -23.09 2.88
CA TRP A 262 -18.46 -22.66 2.77
C TRP A 262 -17.88 -23.10 1.42
N THR A 263 -18.31 -22.45 0.36
CA THR A 263 -17.93 -22.80 -1.01
C THR A 263 -17.91 -21.54 -1.89
N CYS A 264 -17.04 -21.54 -2.88
CA CYS A 264 -17.02 -20.52 -3.94
C CYS A 264 -17.88 -20.93 -5.16
N GLN A 265 -18.51 -22.11 -5.10
CA GLN A 265 -19.38 -22.57 -6.19
C GLN A 265 -20.57 -21.61 -6.37
N GLY A 266 -20.86 -21.22 -7.60
CA GLY A 266 -21.95 -20.30 -7.94
C GLY A 266 -21.65 -18.82 -7.69
N THR A 267 -20.44 -18.47 -7.28
CA THR A 267 -19.98 -17.09 -7.14
C THR A 267 -19.18 -16.63 -8.38
N PRO A 268 -18.95 -15.33 -8.57
CA PRO A 268 -18.07 -14.84 -9.63
C PRO A 268 -16.70 -15.53 -9.60
N LYS A 269 -16.27 -16.03 -10.77
CA LYS A 269 -14.99 -16.71 -10.90
C LYS A 269 -13.81 -15.73 -10.84
N PRO A 270 -12.58 -16.23 -10.55
CA PRO A 270 -11.37 -15.42 -10.68
C PRO A 270 -11.31 -14.74 -12.04
N HIS A 271 -10.76 -13.53 -12.06
CA HIS A 271 -10.39 -12.87 -13.30
C HIS A 271 -9.19 -13.65 -13.86
N ALA A 272 -9.32 -14.20 -15.06
CA ALA A 272 -8.16 -14.74 -15.77
C ALA A 272 -7.38 -13.54 -16.32
N ASP A 273 -6.22 -13.27 -15.76
CA ASP A 273 -5.24 -12.32 -16.30
C ASP A 273 -4.62 -12.89 -17.57
#